data_3accd50b177355bfc738b53938f9b1eb
#
_entry.id   3accd50b177355bfc738b53938f9b1eb
#
_cell.length_a   1.000
_cell.length_b   1.000
_cell.length_c   1.000
_cell.angle_alpha   90.00
_cell.angle_beta   90.00
_cell.angle_gamma   90.00
#
_symmetry.space_group_name_H-M   'P 1'
#
loop_
_entity.id
_entity.type
_entity.pdbx_description
1 polymer ?
#
loop_
_entity_poly.entity_id
_entity_poly.type
_entity_poly.pdbx_seq_one_letter_code
_entity_poly.pdbx_strand_id
1 'polypeptide(L)'
;MPEITPILGSEQTKCYRNKLEFTFSNKRWLTREEVEKDVKYDNMSALGFHIPDAFDKVLDIDECGLMEPLNNKIRNGLRDFAIRENIPFYNLRSQSGLLRNIMLRTSTSGEVMLLIQARVENDNDMEQLTKVMNFCSESFPEVTSLLYVVNNKCNDTFGDLEVHTFKGTDFIYEEMEGLKFKVGPKSFYQTNSRQAYNLYKVARDFASLSGEEVVYDLYTGTGTIANFVARQCKSVVGIEYVPEAIEDAKINASINGHENMLFYAGDMKDVLTREFIEEHGRPDVIITDPPRAGMHVDVIDAILFAAPRRIVYVSCNPATQARDLALLDKDYKVTAVQPVDMFPHTHHVENVVLLERRQETQTA
;
A
#
# COMPACT_ATOMS: atom_id res chain seq x y z
N MET A 1 22.88 7.55 21.38
CA MET A 1 22.12 6.84 20.35
C MET A 1 22.93 5.63 19.91
N PRO A 2 22.32 4.50 19.54
CA PRO A 2 23.04 3.38 18.95
C PRO A 2 23.62 3.78 17.60
N GLU A 3 24.53 2.98 17.08
CA GLU A 3 25.00 3.09 15.71
C GLU A 3 23.84 2.76 14.74
N ILE A 4 23.69 3.55 13.67
CA ILE A 4 22.76 3.24 12.60
C ILE A 4 23.40 2.15 11.74
N THR A 5 22.72 1.01 11.60
CA THR A 5 23.23 -0.08 10.78
C THR A 5 23.25 0.30 9.28
N PRO A 6 24.10 -0.33 8.46
CA PRO A 6 24.01 -0.16 7.01
C PRO A 6 22.60 -0.43 6.49
N ILE A 7 22.18 0.34 5.49
CA ILE A 7 20.85 0.16 4.89
C ILE A 7 20.67 -1.25 4.35
N LEU A 8 19.54 -1.88 4.67
CA LEU A 8 19.14 -3.15 4.10
C LEU A 8 18.62 -2.92 2.68
N GLY A 9 19.49 -3.14 1.69
CA GLY A 9 19.20 -2.93 0.28
C GLY A 9 18.16 -3.91 -0.26
N SER A 10 17.39 -3.48 -1.26
CA SER A 10 16.52 -4.39 -2.01
C SER A 10 17.35 -5.26 -2.96
N GLU A 11 17.14 -6.57 -2.93
CA GLU A 11 17.79 -7.51 -3.84
C GLU A 11 17.43 -7.21 -5.30
N GLN A 12 16.17 -6.86 -5.55
CA GLN A 12 15.67 -6.45 -6.85
C GLN A 12 15.56 -4.93 -6.94
N THR A 13 16.22 -4.34 -7.93
CA THR A 13 16.15 -2.90 -8.21
C THR A 13 15.26 -2.58 -9.41
N LYS A 14 14.77 -3.61 -10.12
CA LYS A 14 13.79 -3.53 -11.20
C LYS A 14 12.72 -4.59 -11.00
N CYS A 15 11.56 -4.38 -11.60
CA CYS A 15 10.41 -5.30 -11.54
C CYS A 15 9.98 -5.67 -10.10
N TYR A 16 10.19 -4.76 -9.15
CA TYR A 16 9.92 -5.02 -7.75
C TYR A 16 8.53 -4.57 -7.29
N ARG A 17 7.87 -3.70 -8.05
CA ARG A 17 6.54 -3.19 -7.67
C ARG A 17 5.45 -4.16 -8.06
N ASN A 18 4.55 -4.41 -7.11
CA ASN A 18 3.37 -5.24 -7.31
C ASN A 18 2.11 -4.42 -7.64
N LYS A 19 2.16 -3.08 -7.61
CA LYS A 19 1.03 -2.20 -7.94
C LYS A 19 1.53 -0.96 -8.68
N LEU A 20 0.91 -0.66 -9.83
CA LEU A 20 1.04 0.61 -10.54
C LEU A 20 -0.31 1.08 -11.05
N GLU A 21 -0.45 2.40 -11.11
CA GLU A 21 -1.60 3.08 -11.71
C GLU A 21 -1.13 3.92 -12.88
N PHE A 22 -1.89 3.86 -13.99
CA PHE A 22 -1.59 4.63 -15.20
C PHE A 22 -2.84 5.38 -15.63
N THR A 23 -2.63 6.57 -16.16
CA THR A 23 -3.70 7.48 -16.57
C THR A 23 -3.85 7.51 -18.07
N PHE A 24 -5.11 7.41 -18.54
CA PHE A 24 -5.50 7.74 -19.90
C PHE A 24 -5.65 9.26 -20.07
N SER A 25 -5.11 9.81 -21.12
CA SER A 25 -5.33 11.20 -21.48
C SER A 25 -5.38 11.37 -23.00
N ASN A 26 -6.23 12.26 -23.46
CA ASN A 26 -6.22 12.71 -24.86
C ASN A 26 -5.17 13.82 -25.11
N LYS A 27 -4.27 14.05 -24.15
CA LYS A 27 -3.19 15.04 -24.20
C LYS A 27 -1.85 14.41 -23.87
N ARG A 28 -1.24 13.81 -24.88
CA ARG A 28 0.13 13.27 -24.81
C ARG A 28 1.13 14.39 -24.48
N TRP A 29 2.01 14.12 -23.52
CA TRP A 29 3.22 14.91 -23.33
C TRP A 29 4.24 14.53 -24.39
N LEU A 30 4.78 15.52 -25.12
CA LEU A 30 5.90 15.30 -26.02
C LEU A 30 7.21 15.48 -25.26
N THR A 31 8.09 14.52 -25.39
CA THR A 31 9.43 14.60 -24.84
C THR A 31 10.26 15.69 -25.55
N ARG A 32 11.34 16.14 -24.92
CA ARG A 32 12.21 17.13 -25.53
C ARG A 32 12.75 16.65 -26.88
N GLU A 33 13.09 15.39 -27.00
CA GLU A 33 13.59 14.78 -28.24
C GLU A 33 12.52 14.78 -29.35
N GLU A 34 11.28 14.47 -29.02
CA GLU A 34 10.15 14.49 -29.97
C GLU A 34 9.87 15.92 -30.45
N VAL A 35 9.97 16.91 -29.56
CA VAL A 35 9.82 18.34 -29.92
C VAL A 35 10.96 18.80 -30.81
N GLU A 36 12.21 18.48 -30.50
CA GLU A 36 13.38 18.84 -31.28
C GLU A 36 13.36 18.20 -32.69
N LYS A 37 12.78 16.99 -32.82
CA LYS A 37 12.61 16.30 -34.11
C LYS A 37 11.32 16.66 -34.85
N ASP A 38 10.54 17.61 -34.35
CA ASP A 38 9.21 18.00 -34.88
C ASP A 38 8.30 16.78 -35.14
N VAL A 39 8.29 15.84 -34.21
CA VAL A 39 7.45 14.64 -34.31
C VAL A 39 5.99 15.05 -34.24
N LYS A 40 5.18 14.61 -35.21
CA LYS A 40 3.74 14.85 -35.27
C LYS A 40 3.00 13.55 -35.06
N TYR A 41 2.03 13.58 -34.18
CA TYR A 41 1.13 12.47 -33.92
C TYR A 41 -0.25 12.79 -34.47
N ASP A 42 -0.83 11.88 -35.23
CA ASP A 42 -2.23 11.97 -35.69
C ASP A 42 -3.21 11.85 -34.53
N ASN A 43 -2.80 11.13 -33.48
CA ASN A 43 -3.58 10.91 -32.25
C ASN A 43 -2.72 11.26 -31.02
N MET A 44 -3.21 12.18 -30.20
CA MET A 44 -2.56 12.63 -28.96
C MET A 44 -2.98 11.85 -27.73
N SER A 45 -3.63 10.70 -27.90
CA SER A 45 -3.98 9.78 -26.80
C SER A 45 -2.74 9.14 -26.21
N ALA A 46 -2.70 9.02 -24.90
CA ALA A 46 -1.60 8.50 -24.12
C ALA A 46 -2.10 7.66 -22.95
N LEU A 47 -1.37 6.60 -22.59
CA LEU A 47 -1.58 5.83 -21.37
C LEU A 47 -0.24 5.68 -20.64
N GLY A 48 -0.11 6.39 -19.53
CA GLY A 48 1.14 6.41 -18.80
C GLY A 48 1.08 7.24 -17.52
N PHE A 49 2.09 8.04 -17.26
CA PHE A 49 2.21 8.82 -16.05
C PHE A 49 1.99 10.31 -16.27
N HIS A 50 1.37 10.96 -15.28
CA HIS A 50 1.31 12.42 -15.26
C HIS A 50 2.70 13.05 -15.18
N ILE A 51 2.85 14.17 -15.84
CA ILE A 51 4.04 15.01 -15.73
C ILE A 51 3.87 15.96 -14.55
N PRO A 52 4.88 16.10 -13.68
CA PRO A 52 4.89 17.13 -12.65
C PRO A 52 4.59 18.52 -13.26
N ASP A 53 3.77 19.32 -12.58
CA ASP A 53 3.37 20.66 -12.98
C ASP A 53 2.52 20.77 -14.28
N ALA A 54 2.19 19.63 -14.91
CA ALA A 54 1.34 19.56 -16.10
C ALA A 54 0.20 18.56 -15.91
N PHE A 55 -0.72 18.88 -15.00
CA PHE A 55 -1.76 17.97 -14.48
C PHE A 55 -2.65 17.32 -15.54
N ASP A 56 -2.82 17.93 -16.72
CA ASP A 56 -3.67 17.44 -17.81
C ASP A 56 -2.88 16.66 -18.89
N LYS A 57 -1.57 16.54 -18.75
CA LYS A 57 -0.72 15.84 -19.71
C LYS A 57 -0.17 14.55 -19.16
N VAL A 58 -0.11 13.54 -20.03
CA VAL A 58 0.40 12.22 -19.71
C VAL A 58 1.57 11.86 -20.64
N LEU A 59 2.67 11.45 -20.05
CA LEU A 59 3.78 10.84 -20.77
C LEU A 59 3.34 9.42 -21.17
N ASP A 60 3.20 9.20 -22.46
CA ASP A 60 2.98 7.87 -22.99
C ASP A 60 4.28 7.06 -22.91
N ILE A 61 4.20 5.85 -22.40
CA ILE A 61 5.36 5.01 -22.19
C ILE A 61 5.11 3.61 -22.78
N ASP A 62 6.13 3.06 -23.42
CA ASP A 62 6.09 1.70 -23.97
C ASP A 62 6.64 0.67 -22.96
N GLU A 63 7.55 1.10 -22.10
CA GLU A 63 8.19 0.26 -21.10
C GLU A 63 8.20 0.93 -19.73
N CYS A 64 7.83 0.16 -18.69
CA CYS A 64 8.01 0.51 -17.30
C CYS A 64 8.75 -0.62 -16.59
N GLY A 65 9.98 -0.36 -16.17
CA GLY A 65 10.84 -1.35 -15.50
C GLY A 65 10.54 -1.52 -14.01
N LEU A 66 9.48 -0.91 -13.47
CA LEU A 66 9.10 -1.04 -12.06
C LEU A 66 8.28 -2.31 -11.77
N MET A 67 7.51 -2.80 -12.75
CA MET A 67 6.77 -4.07 -12.67
C MET A 67 7.27 -5.06 -13.72
N GLU A 68 6.87 -6.31 -13.57
CA GLU A 68 7.15 -7.39 -14.53
C GLU A 68 6.67 -7.05 -15.96
N PRO A 69 7.29 -7.61 -17.01
CA PRO A 69 6.98 -7.29 -18.42
C PRO A 69 5.49 -7.45 -18.80
N LEU A 70 4.75 -8.34 -18.12
CA LEU A 70 3.32 -8.52 -18.34
C LEU A 70 2.52 -7.21 -18.20
N ASN A 71 2.94 -6.34 -17.27
CA ASN A 71 2.35 -5.02 -17.11
C ASN A 71 2.45 -4.17 -18.39
N ASN A 72 3.61 -4.18 -19.07
CA ASN A 72 3.79 -3.46 -20.32
C ASN A 72 2.91 -4.06 -21.44
N LYS A 73 2.81 -5.41 -21.51
CA LYS A 73 1.93 -6.11 -22.47
C LYS A 73 0.47 -5.68 -22.30
N ILE A 74 -0.04 -5.69 -21.06
CA ILE A 74 -1.44 -5.31 -20.77
C ILE A 74 -1.68 -3.83 -21.08
N ARG A 75 -0.84 -2.94 -20.55
CA ARG A 75 -0.98 -1.48 -20.76
C ARG A 75 -0.94 -1.11 -22.23
N ASN A 76 0.09 -1.56 -22.96
CA ASN A 76 0.25 -1.21 -24.36
C ASN A 76 -0.86 -1.82 -25.22
N GLY A 77 -1.20 -3.08 -25.00
CA GLY A 77 -2.28 -3.73 -25.73
C GLY A 77 -3.64 -3.05 -25.52
N LEU A 78 -3.93 -2.63 -24.29
CA LEU A 78 -5.15 -1.89 -23.97
C LEU A 78 -5.15 -0.48 -24.61
N ARG A 79 -4.03 0.25 -24.55
CA ARG A 79 -3.88 1.55 -25.23
C ARG A 79 -4.12 1.42 -26.73
N ASP A 80 -3.44 0.48 -27.36
CA ASP A 80 -3.48 0.29 -28.82
C ASP A 80 -4.87 -0.18 -29.29
N PHE A 81 -5.53 -1.03 -28.50
CA PHE A 81 -6.92 -1.41 -28.73
C PHE A 81 -7.85 -0.20 -28.66
N ALA A 82 -7.75 0.59 -27.59
CA ALA A 82 -8.63 1.75 -27.38
C ALA A 82 -8.45 2.81 -28.49
N ILE A 83 -7.22 3.05 -28.95
CA ILE A 83 -6.92 3.94 -30.08
C ILE A 83 -7.54 3.40 -31.38
N ARG A 84 -7.33 2.12 -31.70
CA ARG A 84 -7.85 1.47 -32.92
C ARG A 84 -9.37 1.48 -32.98
N GLU A 85 -10.04 1.26 -31.86
CA GLU A 85 -11.51 1.22 -31.76
C GLU A 85 -12.12 2.60 -31.50
N ASN A 86 -11.30 3.69 -31.51
CA ASN A 86 -11.72 5.05 -31.25
C ASN A 86 -12.45 5.22 -29.90
N ILE A 87 -12.05 4.48 -28.87
CA ILE A 87 -12.57 4.64 -27.52
C ILE A 87 -12.04 5.95 -26.93
N PRO A 88 -12.91 6.86 -26.44
CA PRO A 88 -12.46 8.16 -25.97
C PRO A 88 -11.61 8.08 -24.70
N PHE A 89 -10.42 8.65 -24.72
CA PHE A 89 -9.59 8.87 -23.53
C PHE A 89 -10.07 10.11 -22.79
N TYR A 90 -9.97 10.08 -21.47
CA TYR A 90 -10.48 11.16 -20.63
C TYR A 90 -9.68 12.47 -20.82
N ASN A 91 -10.41 13.58 -20.86
CA ASN A 91 -9.85 14.91 -20.87
C ASN A 91 -10.11 15.58 -19.52
N LEU A 92 -9.06 15.78 -18.74
CA LEU A 92 -9.14 16.38 -17.40
C LEU A 92 -9.68 17.81 -17.38
N ARG A 93 -9.48 18.58 -18.46
CA ARG A 93 -9.95 19.99 -18.52
C ARG A 93 -11.44 20.09 -18.84
N SER A 94 -11.91 19.36 -19.85
CA SER A 94 -13.32 19.33 -20.23
C SER A 94 -14.15 18.32 -19.44
N GLN A 95 -13.48 17.47 -18.64
CA GLN A 95 -14.10 16.39 -17.86
C GLN A 95 -14.99 15.49 -18.72
N SER A 96 -14.48 15.10 -19.88
CA SER A 96 -15.18 14.28 -20.88
C SER A 96 -14.30 13.18 -21.43
N GLY A 97 -14.89 12.14 -21.98
CA GLY A 97 -14.23 10.93 -22.44
C GLY A 97 -14.47 9.77 -21.47
N LEU A 98 -14.23 8.55 -21.92
CA LEU A 98 -14.60 7.31 -21.24
C LEU A 98 -13.51 6.80 -20.29
N LEU A 99 -12.31 6.48 -20.85
CA LEU A 99 -11.24 5.81 -20.10
C LEU A 99 -10.44 6.81 -19.27
N ARG A 100 -10.35 6.57 -17.96
CA ARG A 100 -9.67 7.46 -17.02
C ARG A 100 -8.33 6.90 -16.54
N ASN A 101 -8.37 5.79 -15.84
CA ASN A 101 -7.19 5.18 -15.24
C ASN A 101 -7.24 3.65 -15.34
N ILE A 102 -6.09 3.03 -15.27
CA ILE A 102 -5.97 1.62 -14.93
C ILE A 102 -5.11 1.45 -13.70
N MET A 103 -5.45 0.45 -12.89
CA MET A 103 -4.61 -0.08 -11.84
C MET A 103 -4.24 -1.52 -12.20
N LEU A 104 -2.95 -1.80 -12.24
CA LEU A 104 -2.42 -3.16 -12.34
C LEU A 104 -1.83 -3.55 -10.99
N ARG A 105 -2.22 -4.72 -10.50
CA ARG A 105 -1.66 -5.32 -9.29
C ARG A 105 -1.33 -6.79 -9.58
N THR A 106 -0.14 -7.19 -9.18
CA THR A 106 0.32 -8.59 -9.26
C THR A 106 0.61 -9.09 -7.86
N SER A 107 0.63 -10.39 -7.66
CA SER A 107 0.96 -11.01 -6.39
C SER A 107 2.09 -12.03 -6.52
N THR A 108 2.68 -12.39 -5.40
CA THR A 108 3.70 -13.45 -5.31
C THR A 108 3.12 -14.83 -5.64
N SER A 109 1.79 -15.02 -5.51
CA SER A 109 1.08 -16.24 -5.94
C SER A 109 0.88 -16.32 -7.45
N GLY A 110 1.26 -15.29 -8.22
CA GLY A 110 1.12 -15.23 -9.68
C GLY A 110 -0.24 -14.74 -10.16
N GLU A 111 -1.11 -14.25 -9.27
CA GLU A 111 -2.39 -13.67 -9.65
C GLU A 111 -2.22 -12.22 -10.12
N VAL A 112 -3.09 -11.81 -11.04
CA VAL A 112 -3.06 -10.48 -11.67
C VAL A 112 -4.42 -9.83 -11.59
N MET A 113 -4.48 -8.65 -11.01
CA MET A 113 -5.66 -7.78 -10.98
C MET A 113 -5.48 -6.62 -11.96
N LEU A 114 -6.47 -6.44 -12.81
CA LEU A 114 -6.63 -5.26 -13.68
C LEU A 114 -7.93 -4.56 -13.31
N LEU A 115 -7.84 -3.32 -12.83
CA LEU A 115 -8.99 -2.46 -12.58
C LEU A 115 -8.96 -1.30 -13.57
N ILE A 116 -10.10 -1.07 -14.26
CA ILE A 116 -10.30 0.05 -15.19
C ILE A 116 -11.25 1.07 -14.56
N GLN A 117 -10.84 2.31 -14.48
CA GLN A 117 -11.74 3.41 -14.12
C GLN A 117 -12.27 4.07 -15.39
N ALA A 118 -13.57 4.22 -15.48
CA ALA A 118 -14.24 4.84 -16.62
C ALA A 118 -15.26 5.89 -16.16
N ARG A 119 -15.47 6.91 -16.98
CA ARG A 119 -16.62 7.81 -16.87
C ARG A 119 -17.74 7.29 -17.75
N VAL A 120 -18.88 6.98 -17.18
CA VAL A 120 -20.05 6.42 -17.89
C VAL A 120 -21.24 7.33 -17.63
N GLU A 121 -21.75 7.98 -18.66
CA GLU A 121 -22.87 8.92 -18.56
C GLU A 121 -24.14 8.41 -19.27
N ASN A 122 -23.98 7.40 -20.15
CA ASN A 122 -25.09 6.86 -20.96
C ASN A 122 -24.80 5.42 -21.37
N ASP A 123 -25.80 4.77 -22.02
CA ASP A 123 -25.71 3.37 -22.43
C ASP A 123 -24.60 3.12 -23.44
N ASN A 124 -24.34 4.05 -24.36
CA ASN A 124 -23.24 3.90 -25.33
C ASN A 124 -21.86 3.88 -24.64
N ASP A 125 -21.66 4.67 -23.58
CA ASP A 125 -20.42 4.62 -22.80
C ASP A 125 -20.26 3.27 -22.12
N MET A 126 -21.36 2.71 -21.60
CA MET A 126 -21.34 1.36 -20.99
C MET A 126 -21.07 0.28 -22.03
N GLU A 127 -21.62 0.38 -23.23
CA GLU A 127 -21.32 -0.55 -24.32
C GLU A 127 -19.83 -0.49 -24.72
N GLN A 128 -19.27 0.71 -24.83
CA GLN A 128 -17.83 0.89 -25.11
C GLN A 128 -16.95 0.33 -23.98
N LEU A 129 -17.31 0.59 -22.72
CA LEU A 129 -16.60 0.02 -21.57
C LEU A 129 -16.66 -1.51 -21.61
N THR A 130 -17.85 -2.08 -21.88
CA THR A 130 -18.03 -3.54 -22.00
C THR A 130 -17.14 -4.12 -23.12
N LYS A 131 -17.01 -3.40 -24.25
CA LYS A 131 -16.12 -3.80 -25.34
C LYS A 131 -14.65 -3.84 -24.90
N VAL A 132 -14.22 -2.85 -24.10
CA VAL A 132 -12.87 -2.80 -23.51
C VAL A 132 -12.67 -3.98 -22.54
N MET A 133 -13.63 -4.25 -21.67
CA MET A 133 -13.56 -5.35 -20.70
C MET A 133 -13.48 -6.71 -21.38
N ASN A 134 -14.28 -6.94 -22.43
CA ASN A 134 -14.23 -8.16 -23.23
C ASN A 134 -12.85 -8.33 -23.88
N PHE A 135 -12.32 -7.27 -24.50
CA PHE A 135 -10.95 -7.30 -25.05
C PHE A 135 -9.92 -7.71 -24.00
N CYS A 136 -9.96 -7.10 -22.82
CA CYS A 136 -9.03 -7.44 -21.74
C CYS A 136 -9.19 -8.92 -21.30
N SER A 137 -10.44 -9.40 -21.18
CA SER A 137 -10.73 -10.78 -20.77
C SER A 137 -10.22 -11.83 -21.76
N GLU A 138 -10.22 -11.51 -23.06
CA GLU A 138 -9.83 -12.42 -24.14
C GLU A 138 -8.32 -12.33 -24.44
N SER A 139 -7.76 -11.12 -24.44
CA SER A 139 -6.38 -10.87 -24.84
C SER A 139 -5.35 -11.10 -23.73
N PHE A 140 -5.77 -11.04 -22.45
CA PHE A 140 -4.90 -11.18 -21.30
C PHE A 140 -5.41 -12.29 -20.37
N PRO A 141 -5.23 -13.57 -20.76
CA PRO A 141 -5.67 -14.71 -19.95
C PRO A 141 -4.98 -14.78 -18.58
N GLU A 142 -3.84 -14.11 -18.41
CA GLU A 142 -3.11 -14.01 -17.15
C GLU A 142 -3.86 -13.18 -16.10
N VAL A 143 -4.81 -12.32 -16.52
CA VAL A 143 -5.64 -11.51 -15.60
C VAL A 143 -6.67 -12.42 -14.92
N THR A 144 -6.48 -12.63 -13.61
CA THR A 144 -7.32 -13.47 -12.75
C THR A 144 -8.45 -12.69 -12.08
N SER A 145 -8.26 -11.38 -11.93
CA SER A 145 -9.21 -10.42 -11.35
C SER A 145 -9.38 -9.23 -12.29
N LEU A 146 -10.47 -9.19 -13.04
CA LEU A 146 -10.78 -8.11 -13.98
C LEU A 146 -11.96 -7.28 -13.46
N LEU A 147 -11.67 -6.03 -13.11
CA LEU A 147 -12.57 -5.14 -12.39
C LEU A 147 -12.77 -3.83 -13.14
N TYR A 148 -13.88 -3.16 -12.87
CA TYR A 148 -14.07 -1.78 -13.29
C TYR A 148 -14.77 -0.93 -12.22
N VAL A 149 -14.58 0.37 -12.33
CA VAL A 149 -15.24 1.39 -11.49
C VAL A 149 -15.79 2.48 -12.39
N VAL A 150 -17.06 2.83 -12.18
CA VAL A 150 -17.65 4.02 -12.78
C VAL A 150 -17.31 5.22 -11.90
N ASN A 151 -16.45 6.10 -12.40
CA ASN A 151 -16.00 7.29 -11.69
C ASN A 151 -16.41 8.55 -12.48
N ASN A 152 -17.55 9.12 -12.13
CA ASN A 152 -18.07 10.36 -12.72
C ASN A 152 -17.66 11.63 -11.94
N LYS A 153 -16.79 11.47 -10.91
CA LYS A 153 -16.24 12.59 -10.13
C LYS A 153 -15.18 13.36 -10.91
N CYS A 154 -14.85 14.55 -10.44
CA CYS A 154 -13.79 15.37 -11.02
C CYS A 154 -12.36 14.85 -10.69
N ASN A 155 -12.20 14.00 -9.68
CA ASN A 155 -10.92 13.42 -9.25
C ASN A 155 -10.87 11.92 -9.53
N ASP A 156 -9.69 11.34 -9.40
CA ASP A 156 -9.42 9.93 -9.71
C ASP A 156 -9.55 9.00 -8.49
N THR A 157 -9.91 9.52 -7.31
CA THR A 157 -10.10 8.68 -6.13
C THR A 157 -11.34 7.80 -6.30
N PHE A 158 -11.24 6.53 -5.93
CA PHE A 158 -12.35 5.57 -6.04
C PHE A 158 -12.63 4.80 -4.74
N GLY A 159 -12.03 5.21 -3.62
CA GLY A 159 -12.24 4.56 -2.32
C GLY A 159 -13.70 4.49 -1.89
N ASP A 160 -14.48 5.51 -2.21
CA ASP A 160 -15.92 5.66 -1.93
C ASP A 160 -16.84 5.13 -3.04
N LEU A 161 -16.30 4.60 -4.13
CA LEU A 161 -17.07 4.10 -5.27
C LEU A 161 -17.20 2.57 -5.24
N GLU A 162 -18.27 2.06 -5.85
CA GLU A 162 -18.46 0.62 -6.03
C GLU A 162 -17.47 0.05 -7.04
N VAL A 163 -16.88 -1.09 -6.72
CA VAL A 163 -16.02 -1.86 -7.61
C VAL A 163 -16.85 -3.03 -8.17
N HIS A 164 -16.91 -3.13 -9.48
CA HIS A 164 -17.65 -4.17 -10.18
C HIS A 164 -16.69 -5.24 -10.70
N THR A 165 -17.01 -6.50 -10.43
CA THR A 165 -16.25 -7.65 -10.95
C THR A 165 -16.79 -8.04 -12.32
N PHE A 166 -15.94 -7.93 -13.35
CA PHE A 166 -16.27 -8.39 -14.71
C PHE A 166 -15.91 -9.86 -14.92
N LYS A 167 -14.75 -10.29 -14.40
CA LYS A 167 -14.28 -11.68 -14.49
C LYS A 167 -13.42 -12.03 -13.29
N GLY A 168 -13.55 -13.24 -12.78
CA GLY A 168 -12.77 -13.77 -11.67
C GLY A 168 -13.28 -13.29 -10.30
N THR A 169 -12.37 -12.90 -9.43
CA THR A 169 -12.64 -12.42 -8.07
C THR A 169 -12.38 -10.93 -7.94
N ASP A 170 -12.91 -10.28 -6.92
CA ASP A 170 -12.65 -8.89 -6.58
C ASP A 170 -11.38 -8.70 -5.74
N PHE A 171 -10.56 -9.74 -5.62
CA PHE A 171 -9.30 -9.74 -4.86
C PHE A 171 -8.27 -10.66 -5.53
N ILE A 172 -7.04 -10.54 -5.07
CA ILE A 172 -5.93 -11.50 -5.31
C ILE A 172 -5.33 -11.90 -3.96
N TYR A 173 -4.59 -13.00 -3.94
CA TYR A 173 -3.85 -13.43 -2.76
C TYR A 173 -2.36 -13.10 -2.87
N GLU A 174 -1.82 -12.46 -1.85
CA GLU A 174 -0.39 -12.38 -1.60
C GLU A 174 0.04 -13.46 -0.62
N GLU A 175 1.26 -13.96 -0.79
CA GLU A 175 1.83 -14.97 0.09
C GLU A 175 3.17 -14.49 0.68
N MET A 176 3.34 -14.71 2.00
CA MET A 176 4.56 -14.36 2.71
C MET A 176 4.81 -15.37 3.82
N GLU A 177 5.93 -16.09 3.76
CA GLU A 177 6.34 -17.07 4.79
C GLU A 177 5.23 -18.11 5.14
N GLY A 178 4.48 -18.55 4.12
CA GLY A 178 3.36 -19.49 4.29
C GLY A 178 2.08 -18.85 4.85
N LEU A 179 2.05 -17.54 5.01
CA LEU A 179 0.84 -16.78 5.30
C LEU A 179 0.20 -16.29 4.00
N LYS A 180 -1.13 -16.28 3.95
CA LYS A 180 -1.94 -15.75 2.85
C LYS A 180 -2.63 -14.47 3.26
N PHE A 181 -2.64 -13.49 2.35
CA PHE A 181 -3.31 -12.22 2.54
C PHE A 181 -4.23 -11.94 1.37
N LYS A 182 -5.53 -11.77 1.66
CA LYS A 182 -6.50 -11.27 0.70
C LYS A 182 -6.24 -9.79 0.46
N VAL A 183 -6.03 -9.41 -0.80
CA VAL A 183 -5.71 -8.04 -1.20
C VAL A 183 -6.72 -7.59 -2.26
N GLY A 184 -7.63 -6.73 -1.87
CA GLY A 184 -8.62 -6.11 -2.77
C GLY A 184 -8.04 -4.90 -3.51
N PRO A 185 -8.83 -4.31 -4.43
CA PRO A 185 -8.41 -3.14 -5.20
C PRO A 185 -8.17 -1.89 -4.33
N LYS A 186 -8.89 -1.79 -3.20
CA LYS A 186 -8.78 -0.68 -2.24
C LYS A 186 -7.85 -0.96 -1.08
N SER A 187 -7.48 -2.24 -0.86
CA SER A 187 -6.64 -2.62 0.28
C SER A 187 -5.23 -2.05 0.13
N PHE A 188 -4.71 -1.49 1.22
CA PHE A 188 -3.29 -1.19 1.32
C PHE A 188 -2.50 -2.50 1.48
N TYR A 189 -1.47 -2.66 0.71
CA TYR A 189 -0.44 -3.69 0.85
C TYR A 189 0.87 -3.12 0.32
N GLN A 190 1.99 -3.41 0.98
CA GLN A 190 3.31 -2.89 0.59
C GLN A 190 3.61 -3.23 -0.87
N THR A 191 3.98 -2.22 -1.66
CA THR A 191 4.09 -2.37 -3.12
C THR A 191 5.38 -3.05 -3.60
N ASN A 192 6.29 -3.37 -2.70
CA ASN A 192 7.43 -4.26 -2.91
C ASN A 192 7.31 -5.45 -1.94
N SER A 193 6.63 -6.52 -2.34
CA SER A 193 6.31 -7.66 -1.48
C SER A 193 7.56 -8.34 -0.90
N ARG A 194 8.65 -8.46 -1.71
CA ARG A 194 9.89 -9.11 -1.27
C ARG A 194 10.61 -8.29 -0.20
N GLN A 195 10.71 -6.99 -0.42
CA GLN A 195 11.37 -6.12 0.54
C GLN A 195 10.50 -5.86 1.78
N ALA A 196 9.16 -5.90 1.64
CA ALA A 196 8.23 -5.87 2.76
C ALA A 196 8.46 -7.06 3.72
N TYR A 197 8.72 -8.25 3.18
CA TYR A 197 9.11 -9.40 3.99
C TYR A 197 10.36 -9.10 4.84
N ASN A 198 11.40 -8.53 4.24
CA ASN A 198 12.62 -8.15 4.95
C ASN A 198 12.36 -7.09 6.02
N LEU A 199 11.53 -6.07 5.70
CA LEU A 199 11.10 -5.03 6.64
C LEU A 199 10.38 -5.64 7.86
N TYR A 200 9.40 -6.52 7.62
CA TYR A 200 8.63 -7.17 8.68
C TYR A 200 9.48 -8.15 9.49
N LYS A 201 10.46 -8.80 8.85
CA LYS A 201 11.43 -9.65 9.55
C LYS A 201 12.26 -8.82 10.53
N VAL A 202 12.76 -7.66 10.13
CA VAL A 202 13.47 -6.73 11.05
C VAL A 202 12.54 -6.31 12.20
N ALA A 203 11.29 -5.95 11.91
CA ALA A 203 10.33 -5.56 12.95
C ALA A 203 10.08 -6.72 13.94
N ARG A 204 9.90 -7.94 13.44
CA ARG A 204 9.72 -9.15 14.26
C ARG A 204 10.96 -9.49 15.09
N ASP A 205 12.15 -9.40 14.50
CA ASP A 205 13.40 -9.66 15.20
C ASP A 205 13.62 -8.64 16.32
N PHE A 206 13.29 -7.37 16.10
CA PHE A 206 13.34 -6.32 17.13
C PHE A 206 12.27 -6.52 18.22
N ALA A 207 11.10 -7.01 17.87
CA ALA A 207 10.06 -7.35 18.86
C ALA A 207 10.54 -8.45 19.82
N SER A 208 11.39 -9.38 19.36
CA SER A 208 12.02 -10.46 20.16
C SER A 208 11.00 -11.20 21.02
N LEU A 209 10.00 -11.78 20.34
CA LEU A 209 8.87 -12.47 20.96
C LEU A 209 9.24 -13.88 21.41
N SER A 210 8.67 -14.33 22.51
CA SER A 210 8.94 -15.66 23.14
C SER A 210 7.72 -16.57 23.20
N GLY A 211 6.55 -16.08 22.78
CA GLY A 211 5.28 -16.82 22.83
C GLY A 211 4.33 -16.34 23.93
N GLU A 212 4.81 -15.56 24.91
CA GLU A 212 4.04 -15.18 26.09
C GLU A 212 3.54 -13.72 26.02
N GLU A 213 3.97 -12.96 25.06
CA GLU A 213 3.72 -11.53 24.98
C GLU A 213 2.32 -11.20 24.48
N VAL A 214 1.73 -10.14 25.06
CA VAL A 214 0.64 -9.37 24.48
C VAL A 214 1.24 -8.30 23.57
N VAL A 215 0.94 -8.36 22.27
CA VAL A 215 1.45 -7.43 21.27
C VAL A 215 0.33 -6.50 20.82
N TYR A 216 0.59 -5.19 20.77
CA TYR A 216 -0.30 -4.25 20.09
C TYR A 216 0.34 -3.87 18.74
N ASP A 217 -0.43 -4.03 17.65
CA ASP A 217 -0.07 -3.60 16.30
C ASP A 217 -0.88 -2.34 15.95
N LEU A 218 -0.23 -1.18 16.09
CA LEU A 218 -0.86 0.11 15.86
C LEU A 218 -0.70 0.53 14.41
N TYR A 219 -1.80 0.99 13.80
CA TYR A 219 -1.93 1.25 12.36
C TYR A 219 -1.81 -0.06 11.56
N THR A 220 -2.53 -1.09 12.02
CA THR A 220 -2.37 -2.47 11.55
C THR A 220 -2.72 -2.69 10.08
N GLY A 221 -3.46 -1.75 9.44
CA GLY A 221 -3.93 -1.89 8.07
C GLY A 221 -4.77 -3.16 7.90
N THR A 222 -4.43 -3.98 6.92
CA THR A 222 -5.07 -5.29 6.67
C THR A 222 -4.52 -6.42 7.55
N GLY A 223 -3.87 -6.06 8.67
CA GLY A 223 -3.33 -7.01 9.64
C GLY A 223 -2.08 -7.75 9.20
N THR A 224 -1.29 -7.20 8.30
CA THR A 224 -0.13 -7.91 7.74
C THR A 224 0.94 -8.17 8.80
N ILE A 225 1.39 -7.15 9.53
CA ILE A 225 2.38 -7.31 10.62
C ILE A 225 1.79 -8.14 11.75
N ALA A 226 0.54 -7.89 12.13
CA ALA A 226 -0.17 -8.67 13.14
C ALA A 226 -0.14 -10.17 12.85
N ASN A 227 -0.52 -10.60 11.63
CA ASN A 227 -0.46 -12.00 11.22
C ASN A 227 0.98 -12.54 11.21
N PHE A 228 1.95 -11.71 10.81
CA PHE A 228 3.35 -12.10 10.71
C PHE A 228 3.99 -12.45 12.07
N VAL A 229 3.49 -11.84 13.15
CA VAL A 229 3.98 -12.07 14.52
C VAL A 229 3.08 -13.00 15.36
N ALA A 230 1.84 -13.25 14.94
CA ALA A 230 0.81 -13.93 15.74
C ALA A 230 1.22 -15.30 16.28
N ARG A 231 2.01 -16.08 15.51
CA ARG A 231 2.50 -17.41 15.93
C ARG A 231 3.58 -17.36 17.01
N GLN A 232 4.13 -16.18 17.29
CA GLN A 232 5.27 -16.01 18.20
C GLN A 232 4.91 -15.21 19.45
N CYS A 233 3.62 -14.95 19.69
CA CYS A 233 3.13 -14.23 20.85
C CYS A 233 1.84 -14.84 21.39
N LYS A 234 1.48 -14.49 22.61
CA LYS A 234 0.26 -14.94 23.26
C LYS A 234 -0.98 -14.40 22.56
N SER A 235 -0.99 -13.11 22.27
CA SER A 235 -2.11 -12.45 21.60
C SER A 235 -1.65 -11.18 20.88
N VAL A 236 -2.42 -10.79 19.84
CA VAL A 236 -2.24 -9.53 19.11
C VAL A 236 -3.53 -8.71 19.19
N VAL A 237 -3.40 -7.42 19.48
CA VAL A 237 -4.45 -6.43 19.36
C VAL A 237 -4.08 -5.45 18.26
N GLY A 238 -4.83 -5.46 17.15
CA GLY A 238 -4.63 -4.56 16.02
C GLY A 238 -5.62 -3.39 16.04
N ILE A 239 -5.15 -2.18 15.80
CA ILE A 239 -6.00 -0.98 15.72
C ILE A 239 -5.72 -0.27 14.38
N GLU A 240 -6.79 0.11 13.66
CA GLU A 240 -6.73 0.77 12.36
C GLU A 240 -7.90 1.76 12.21
N TYR A 241 -7.63 2.89 11.54
CA TYR A 241 -8.64 3.92 11.30
C TYR A 241 -9.71 3.49 10.28
N VAL A 242 -9.33 2.72 9.26
CA VAL A 242 -10.19 2.33 8.12
C VAL A 242 -10.97 1.06 8.46
N PRO A 243 -12.32 1.11 8.61
CA PRO A 243 -13.11 -0.06 8.98
C PRO A 243 -12.99 -1.22 7.98
N GLU A 244 -12.92 -0.93 6.68
CA GLU A 244 -12.78 -1.93 5.63
C GLU A 244 -11.44 -2.70 5.74
N ALA A 245 -10.37 -2.02 6.16
CA ALA A 245 -9.08 -2.65 6.40
C ALA A 245 -9.14 -3.60 7.59
N ILE A 246 -9.92 -3.26 8.64
CA ILE A 246 -10.15 -4.14 9.79
C ILE A 246 -10.93 -5.40 9.38
N GLU A 247 -11.92 -5.28 8.49
CA GLU A 247 -12.62 -6.46 7.97
C GLU A 247 -11.66 -7.36 7.16
N ASP A 248 -10.80 -6.78 6.33
CA ASP A 248 -9.75 -7.52 5.63
C ASP A 248 -8.77 -8.17 6.65
N ALA A 249 -8.40 -7.49 7.73
CA ALA A 249 -7.51 -8.03 8.77
C ALA A 249 -8.13 -9.26 9.46
N LYS A 250 -9.42 -9.23 9.79
CA LYS A 250 -10.15 -10.38 10.35
C LYS A 250 -10.21 -11.55 9.39
N ILE A 251 -10.46 -11.28 8.09
CA ILE A 251 -10.45 -12.30 7.04
C ILE A 251 -9.06 -12.91 6.93
N ASN A 252 -8.00 -12.10 6.92
CA ASN A 252 -6.62 -12.55 6.84
C ASN A 252 -6.22 -13.40 8.07
N ALA A 253 -6.62 -13.01 9.27
CA ALA A 253 -6.42 -13.83 10.47
C ALA A 253 -7.10 -15.20 10.35
N SER A 254 -8.36 -15.22 9.88
CA SER A 254 -9.13 -16.46 9.67
C SER A 254 -8.48 -17.37 8.61
N ILE A 255 -8.06 -16.82 7.47
CA ILE A 255 -7.38 -17.57 6.40
C ILE A 255 -6.10 -18.24 6.93
N ASN A 256 -5.37 -17.55 7.82
CA ASN A 256 -4.12 -18.05 8.40
C ASN A 256 -4.32 -18.91 9.66
N GLY A 257 -5.56 -19.14 10.08
CA GLY A 257 -5.90 -19.97 11.24
C GLY A 257 -5.45 -19.37 12.57
N HIS A 258 -5.39 -18.05 12.68
CA HIS A 258 -5.04 -17.36 13.90
C HIS A 258 -6.31 -17.05 14.73
N GLU A 259 -6.37 -17.57 15.97
CA GLU A 259 -7.47 -17.35 16.91
C GLU A 259 -7.08 -16.36 18.04
N ASN A 260 -5.81 -15.96 18.10
CA ASN A 260 -5.24 -15.11 19.14
C ASN A 260 -5.15 -13.62 18.74
N MET A 261 -6.01 -13.17 17.84
CA MET A 261 -5.98 -11.81 17.33
C MET A 261 -7.32 -11.11 17.52
N LEU A 262 -7.26 -9.85 17.95
CA LEU A 262 -8.41 -8.95 18.06
C LEU A 262 -8.15 -7.69 17.24
N PHE A 263 -9.18 -7.19 16.54
CA PHE A 263 -9.05 -6.01 15.69
C PHE A 263 -10.12 -4.98 15.97
N TYR A 264 -9.73 -3.70 16.05
CA TYR A 264 -10.57 -2.56 16.38
C TYR A 264 -10.45 -1.46 15.34
N ALA A 265 -11.59 -0.98 14.84
CA ALA A 265 -11.65 0.13 13.89
C ALA A 265 -11.89 1.45 14.62
N GLY A 266 -11.11 2.48 14.29
CA GLY A 266 -11.30 3.84 14.79
C GLY A 266 -10.03 4.67 14.77
N ASP A 267 -10.18 5.97 15.03
CA ASP A 267 -9.02 6.85 15.15
C ASP A 267 -8.15 6.39 16.34
N MET A 268 -6.86 6.24 16.07
CA MET A 268 -5.91 5.70 17.05
C MET A 268 -5.95 6.44 18.39
N LYS A 269 -6.07 7.76 18.38
CA LYS A 269 -6.15 8.59 19.59
C LYS A 269 -7.45 8.38 20.39
N ASP A 270 -8.54 7.97 19.71
CA ASP A 270 -9.84 7.77 20.33
C ASP A 270 -10.03 6.32 20.81
N VAL A 271 -9.38 5.36 20.17
CA VAL A 271 -9.44 3.92 20.52
C VAL A 271 -8.40 3.58 21.57
N LEU A 272 -7.13 3.97 21.39
CA LEU A 272 -6.04 3.61 22.30
C LEU A 272 -6.07 4.49 23.56
N THR A 273 -7.12 4.32 24.37
CA THR A 273 -7.30 5.02 25.64
C THR A 273 -6.77 4.20 26.82
N ARG A 274 -6.74 4.80 28.01
CA ARG A 274 -6.36 4.09 29.24
C ARG A 274 -7.33 2.97 29.56
N GLU A 275 -8.61 3.22 29.38
CA GLU A 275 -9.69 2.26 29.60
C GLU A 275 -9.55 1.07 28.65
N PHE A 276 -9.24 1.34 27.36
CA PHE A 276 -8.99 0.30 26.38
C PHE A 276 -7.81 -0.60 26.80
N ILE A 277 -6.69 0.01 27.24
CA ILE A 277 -5.49 -0.72 27.67
C ILE A 277 -5.78 -1.55 28.94
N GLU A 278 -6.60 -1.05 29.86
CA GLU A 278 -7.00 -1.77 31.08
C GLU A 278 -7.94 -2.95 30.77
N GLU A 279 -8.85 -2.78 29.81
CA GLU A 279 -9.80 -3.82 29.37
C GLU A 279 -9.11 -4.96 28.59
N HIS A 280 -8.19 -4.62 27.67
CA HIS A 280 -7.57 -5.58 26.76
C HIS A 280 -6.21 -6.11 27.25
N GLY A 281 -5.73 -5.60 28.38
CA GLY A 281 -4.45 -5.92 28.97
C GLY A 281 -3.31 -5.05 28.42
N ARG A 282 -2.37 -4.72 29.30
CA ARG A 282 -1.19 -3.93 28.92
C ARG A 282 -0.33 -4.70 27.95
N PRO A 283 0.09 -4.08 26.82
CA PRO A 283 0.98 -4.72 25.89
C PRO A 283 2.40 -4.89 26.48
N ASP A 284 3.02 -6.03 26.21
CA ASP A 284 4.44 -6.24 26.47
C ASP A 284 5.29 -5.59 25.38
N VAL A 285 4.78 -5.62 24.14
CA VAL A 285 5.43 -5.07 22.95
C VAL A 285 4.39 -4.29 22.15
N ILE A 286 4.78 -3.10 21.68
CA ILE A 286 4.03 -2.35 20.66
C ILE A 286 4.83 -2.35 19.36
N ILE A 287 4.18 -2.72 18.26
CA ILE A 287 4.69 -2.48 16.90
C ILE A 287 3.82 -1.37 16.31
N THR A 288 4.44 -0.37 15.71
CA THR A 288 3.71 0.76 15.14
C THR A 288 4.28 1.14 13.78
N ASP A 289 3.39 1.33 12.78
CA ASP A 289 3.72 1.78 11.42
C ASP A 289 2.80 2.93 11.01
N PRO A 290 2.97 4.12 11.62
CA PRO A 290 2.08 5.25 11.41
C PRO A 290 2.24 5.89 10.03
N PRO A 291 1.26 6.71 9.58
CA PRO A 291 1.35 7.45 8.34
C PRO A 291 2.52 8.45 8.36
N ARG A 292 2.84 9.04 7.20
CA ARG A 292 3.95 9.99 7.01
C ARG A 292 3.99 11.16 8.01
N ALA A 293 2.85 11.51 8.60
CA ALA A 293 2.75 12.56 9.62
C ALA A 293 3.33 12.14 10.98
N GLY A 294 3.60 10.85 11.19
CA GLY A 294 3.96 10.27 12.48
C GLY A 294 2.74 10.07 13.38
N MET A 295 2.97 9.83 14.66
CA MET A 295 1.94 9.64 15.68
C MET A 295 1.40 10.97 16.22
N HIS A 296 0.13 10.98 16.60
CA HIS A 296 -0.44 12.08 17.39
C HIS A 296 0.11 12.04 18.81
N VAL A 297 0.19 13.20 19.48
CA VAL A 297 0.72 13.29 20.85
C VAL A 297 -0.08 12.43 21.83
N ASP A 298 -1.40 12.37 21.71
CA ASP A 298 -2.26 11.55 22.57
C ASP A 298 -1.96 10.05 22.44
N VAL A 299 -1.58 9.59 21.23
CA VAL A 299 -1.13 8.21 21.01
C VAL A 299 0.19 7.94 21.71
N ILE A 300 1.12 8.89 21.67
CA ILE A 300 2.40 8.79 22.38
C ILE A 300 2.15 8.74 23.89
N ASP A 301 1.25 9.58 24.43
CA ASP A 301 0.88 9.58 25.86
C ASP A 301 0.23 8.26 26.26
N ALA A 302 -0.60 7.67 25.41
CA ALA A 302 -1.19 6.35 25.64
C ALA A 302 -0.13 5.24 25.65
N ILE A 303 0.85 5.29 24.75
CA ILE A 303 1.98 4.37 24.71
C ILE A 303 2.83 4.49 25.99
N LEU A 304 3.11 5.71 26.45
CA LEU A 304 3.83 5.95 27.71
C LEU A 304 3.06 5.41 28.91
N PHE A 305 1.73 5.56 28.92
CA PHE A 305 0.86 5.00 29.97
C PHE A 305 0.81 3.45 29.91
N ALA A 306 0.71 2.87 28.70
CA ALA A 306 0.74 1.42 28.51
C ALA A 306 2.05 0.81 29.00
N ALA A 307 3.12 1.56 28.87
CA ALA A 307 4.46 1.25 29.35
C ALA A 307 5.01 -0.12 28.90
N PRO A 308 4.91 -0.48 27.59
CA PRO A 308 5.45 -1.73 27.09
C PRO A 308 6.96 -1.83 27.36
N ARG A 309 7.47 -3.05 27.48
CA ARG A 309 8.93 -3.23 27.61
C ARG A 309 9.70 -2.87 26.34
N ARG A 310 9.07 -3.01 25.17
CA ARG A 310 9.64 -2.68 23.85
C ARG A 310 8.63 -1.97 22.96
N ILE A 311 9.14 -1.06 22.14
CA ILE A 311 8.40 -0.45 21.03
C ILE A 311 9.23 -0.66 19.76
N VAL A 312 8.61 -1.23 18.74
CA VAL A 312 9.19 -1.34 17.39
C VAL A 312 8.48 -0.32 16.51
N TYR A 313 9.21 0.69 16.08
CA TYR A 313 8.67 1.79 15.30
C TYR A 313 9.15 1.70 13.86
N VAL A 314 8.27 1.30 12.94
CA VAL A 314 8.47 1.33 11.48
C VAL A 314 8.00 2.67 10.94
N SER A 315 8.75 3.31 10.04
CA SER A 315 8.37 4.61 9.49
C SER A 315 8.93 4.86 8.10
N CYS A 316 8.08 5.36 7.22
CA CYS A 316 8.47 5.87 5.90
C CYS A 316 8.98 7.33 5.93
N ASN A 317 9.02 7.97 7.09
CA ASN A 317 9.49 9.35 7.26
C ASN A 317 10.37 9.48 8.51
N PRO A 318 11.71 9.39 8.35
CA PRO A 318 12.64 9.50 9.48
C PRO A 318 12.55 10.82 10.25
N ALA A 319 12.09 11.90 9.63
CA ALA A 319 11.98 13.20 10.29
C ALA A 319 10.84 13.23 11.33
N THR A 320 9.66 12.73 10.97
CA THR A 320 8.54 12.61 11.92
C THR A 320 8.80 11.53 12.96
N GLN A 321 9.46 10.44 12.58
CA GLN A 321 9.93 9.42 13.52
C GLN A 321 10.85 10.01 14.57
N ALA A 322 11.86 10.82 14.17
CA ALA A 322 12.77 11.46 15.12
C ALA A 322 12.05 12.40 16.09
N ARG A 323 11.02 13.13 15.64
CA ARG A 323 10.17 13.96 16.50
C ARG A 323 9.45 13.09 17.56
N ASP A 324 8.86 11.98 17.14
CA ASP A 324 8.12 11.10 18.03
C ASP A 324 9.05 10.39 19.02
N LEU A 325 10.23 9.97 18.55
CA LEU A 325 11.27 9.40 19.40
C LEU A 325 11.71 10.37 20.50
N ALA A 326 11.80 11.66 20.20
CA ALA A 326 12.16 12.68 21.20
C ALA A 326 11.10 12.78 22.32
N LEU A 327 9.81 12.54 22.02
CA LEU A 327 8.74 12.52 23.01
C LEU A 327 8.77 11.22 23.85
N LEU A 328 9.18 10.11 23.25
CA LEU A 328 9.33 8.83 23.94
C LEU A 328 10.62 8.72 24.77
N ASP A 329 11.64 9.54 24.51
CA ASP A 329 12.97 9.45 25.16
C ASP A 329 12.92 9.62 26.69
N LYS A 330 11.85 10.18 27.21
CA LYS A 330 11.62 10.29 28.64
C LYS A 330 11.70 8.93 29.36
N ASP A 331 11.01 7.93 28.81
CA ASP A 331 10.85 6.62 29.46
C ASP A 331 11.52 5.48 28.63
N TYR A 332 11.94 5.76 27.41
CA TYR A 332 12.52 4.78 26.49
C TYR A 332 13.89 5.20 25.99
N LYS A 333 14.68 4.21 25.60
CA LYS A 333 15.97 4.40 24.94
C LYS A 333 15.95 3.70 23.60
N VAL A 334 16.36 4.40 22.54
CA VAL A 334 16.64 3.78 21.26
C VAL A 334 17.85 2.86 21.39
N THR A 335 17.69 1.58 21.07
CA THR A 335 18.73 0.55 21.20
C THR A 335 19.18 -0.03 19.88
N ALA A 336 18.34 0.03 18.82
CA ALA A 336 18.72 -0.37 17.47
C ALA A 336 18.00 0.49 16.42
N VAL A 337 18.65 0.67 15.26
CA VAL A 337 18.13 1.42 14.11
C VAL A 337 18.53 0.69 12.84
N GLN A 338 17.55 0.28 12.02
CA GLN A 338 17.75 -0.39 10.75
C GLN A 338 17.01 0.32 9.63
N PRO A 339 17.70 1.07 8.76
CA PRO A 339 17.12 1.59 7.53
C PRO A 339 16.92 0.46 6.50
N VAL A 340 15.85 0.55 5.70
CA VAL A 340 15.48 -0.42 4.66
C VAL A 340 15.15 0.30 3.36
N ASP A 341 15.80 -0.09 2.26
CA ASP A 341 15.51 0.43 0.92
C ASP A 341 14.31 -0.33 0.32
N MET A 342 13.11 0.19 0.60
CA MET A 342 11.86 -0.38 0.07
C MET A 342 11.63 -0.07 -1.41
N PHE A 343 12.16 1.06 -1.89
CA PHE A 343 11.85 1.60 -3.21
C PHE A 343 13.12 2.05 -3.94
N PRO A 344 13.91 1.11 -4.48
CA PRO A 344 15.12 1.43 -5.25
C PRO A 344 14.88 2.51 -6.32
N HIS A 345 15.88 3.35 -6.56
CA HIS A 345 15.82 4.51 -7.46
C HIS A 345 14.92 5.67 -6.98
N THR A 346 14.48 5.65 -5.74
CA THR A 346 13.78 6.77 -5.12
C THR A 346 14.54 7.29 -3.90
N HIS A 347 14.12 8.43 -3.34
CA HIS A 347 14.66 8.97 -2.10
C HIS A 347 13.94 8.42 -0.84
N HIS A 348 12.96 7.53 -1.02
CA HIS A 348 12.19 6.98 0.08
C HIS A 348 12.98 5.91 0.82
N VAL A 349 13.01 6.01 2.14
CA VAL A 349 13.63 5.05 3.05
C VAL A 349 12.59 4.69 4.11
N GLU A 350 12.42 3.39 4.34
CA GLU A 350 11.76 2.90 5.54
C GLU A 350 12.80 2.74 6.64
N ASN A 351 12.45 3.06 7.88
CA ASN A 351 13.36 2.95 9.01
C ASN A 351 12.68 2.24 10.17
N VAL A 352 13.31 1.17 10.66
CA VAL A 352 12.83 0.42 11.82
C VAL A 352 13.69 0.77 13.03
N VAL A 353 13.04 1.21 14.10
CA VAL A 353 13.70 1.60 15.35
C VAL A 353 13.19 0.72 16.48
N LEU A 354 14.11 0.17 17.26
CA LEU A 354 13.81 -0.50 18.52
C LEU A 354 14.02 0.48 19.68
N LEU A 355 12.98 0.62 20.51
CA LEU A 355 13.06 1.32 21.78
C LEU A 355 12.84 0.30 22.90
N GLU A 356 13.69 0.39 23.93
CA GLU A 356 13.55 -0.39 25.15
C GLU A 356 13.27 0.54 26.32
N ARG A 357 12.38 0.11 27.22
CA ARG A 357 12.04 0.88 28.40
C ARG A 357 13.25 1.06 29.30
N ARG A 358 13.48 2.28 29.75
CA ARG A 358 14.54 2.57 30.73
C ARG A 358 14.23 1.84 32.02
N GLN A 359 15.21 1.13 32.57
CA GLN A 359 15.11 0.58 33.91
C GLN A 359 15.07 1.75 34.92
N GLU A 360 14.13 1.72 35.84
CA GLU A 360 14.19 2.64 36.98
C GLU A 360 15.52 2.43 37.68
N THR A 361 16.36 3.47 37.67
CA THR A 361 17.56 3.45 38.50
C THR A 361 17.06 3.43 39.94
N GLN A 362 17.14 2.26 40.60
CA GLN A 362 16.95 2.21 42.05
C GLN A 362 18.00 3.15 42.63
N THR A 363 17.58 4.38 42.93
CA THR A 363 18.37 5.26 43.80
C THR A 363 18.29 4.61 45.16
N ALA A 364 19.44 4.01 45.55
CA ALA A 364 19.67 3.45 46.87
C ALA A 364 19.73 4.57 47.93
#